data_3e01566939ce6ab518461c775e3b6349
#
_entry.id   3e01566939ce6ab518461c775e3b6349
#
_cell.length_a   1.000
_cell.length_b   1.000
_cell.length_c   1.000
_cell.angle_alpha   90.00
_cell.angle_beta   90.00
_cell.angle_gamma   90.00
#
_symmetry.space_group_name_H-M   'P 1'
#
loop_
_entity.id
_entity.type
_entity.pdbx_description
1 polymer ?
#
loop_
_entity_poly.entity_id
_entity_poly.type
_entity_poly.pdbx_seq_one_letter_code
_entity_poly.pdbx_strand_id
1 'polypeptide(L)'
;MPALQDRQNQDKRAILKAYLVDSPAGLFLLEKTGKIAEKALFPRNPKDAAVKLNEVRQGQLPPEFSEFANRLSQMGLEKLTVDNEYLARILRAFLTSEVVLDERDETISKLRNRLPNMLVRFRIVESKDDYEKLVHDVSMEMAQASIAETGTKRDLYAIQTVRCIEDLDKVLNLLAGRIREWYGLHFPELDRLVEKHDSYIRLVQSLGTRDSFSQESLVEMGIPQERARIISEAAQKSSGADLPQPDLLWLQEVCATVLQMYKLRETAEKYTDKIMLEVAPNMTGVLGAVLSAKILSMAGGLENVGKMPASTIQVLGAEKALFRTLKTGARPPKHGIIFQYAAIHQSPRWLRGRIARAVAGKLAIAARMDAFGGSNEGDKMRIALEKKLGDLKDRYQGQPPKKKHATQWRPPPQKVRRDIPNREGRGRETRYPQPGPGRERLRRGNRQSWR
;
A
#
# COMPACT_ATOMS: atom_id res chain seq x y z
N MET A 1 32.02 55.35 -36.12
CA MET A 1 31.22 54.51 -35.22
C MET A 1 31.05 53.07 -35.75
N PRO A 2 32.08 52.25 -35.83
CA PRO A 2 31.94 50.79 -36.03
C PRO A 2 32.29 49.95 -34.80
N ALA A 3 32.80 50.54 -33.71
CA ALA A 3 33.33 49.76 -32.58
C ALA A 3 32.32 49.35 -31.52
N LEU A 4 31.05 49.71 -31.62
CA LEU A 4 29.97 49.34 -30.68
C LEU A 4 29.09 48.20 -31.20
N GLN A 5 29.10 47.88 -32.48
CA GLN A 5 28.39 46.71 -33.04
C GLN A 5 29.16 45.41 -32.93
N ASP A 6 30.48 45.45 -32.83
CA ASP A 6 31.31 44.21 -32.65
C ASP A 6 31.29 43.64 -31.24
N ARG A 7 30.93 44.42 -30.20
CA ARG A 7 30.80 43.88 -28.83
C ARG A 7 29.49 43.11 -28.56
N GLN A 8 28.44 43.34 -29.40
CA GLN A 8 27.18 42.57 -29.28
C GLN A 8 27.21 41.24 -30.04
N ASN A 9 28.17 41.01 -30.91
CA ASN A 9 28.30 39.78 -31.70
C ASN A 9 29.32 38.75 -31.15
N GLN A 10 30.08 39.12 -30.12
CA GLN A 10 31.08 38.19 -29.53
C GLN A 10 30.52 37.27 -28.42
N ASP A 11 29.25 37.44 -27.97
CA ASP A 11 28.65 36.61 -26.94
C ASP A 11 27.80 35.42 -27.43
N LYS A 12 27.71 35.20 -28.76
CA LYS A 12 27.11 33.98 -29.32
C LYS A 12 28.12 32.84 -29.48
N ARG A 13 28.86 32.52 -28.44
CA ARG A 13 29.56 31.21 -28.36
C ARG A 13 28.49 30.14 -28.21
N ALA A 14 28.35 29.27 -29.21
CA ALA A 14 27.53 28.09 -29.11
C ALA A 14 27.88 27.33 -27.82
N ILE A 15 26.96 27.23 -26.89
CA ILE A 15 27.16 26.50 -25.64
C ILE A 15 27.00 25.03 -25.98
N LEU A 16 28.12 24.35 -26.25
CA LEU A 16 28.12 22.94 -26.68
C LEU A 16 27.54 21.98 -25.62
N LYS A 17 27.70 22.29 -24.33
CA LYS A 17 27.21 21.46 -23.21
C LYS A 17 26.68 22.36 -22.11
N ALA A 18 25.42 22.11 -21.70
CA ALA A 18 24.76 22.84 -20.64
C ALA A 18 24.07 21.90 -19.65
N TYR A 19 23.79 22.41 -18.48
CA TYR A 19 23.15 21.69 -17.37
C TYR A 19 21.89 22.45 -16.94
N LEU A 20 20.75 21.78 -16.87
CA LEU A 20 19.55 22.40 -16.37
C LEU A 20 19.30 21.96 -14.94
N VAL A 21 19.11 22.94 -14.06
CA VAL A 21 18.83 22.75 -12.64
C VAL A 21 17.51 23.44 -12.30
N ASP A 22 16.58 22.70 -11.71
CA ASP A 22 15.36 23.23 -11.11
C ASP A 22 15.59 23.67 -9.67
N SER A 23 14.88 24.70 -9.27
CA SER A 23 14.83 25.15 -7.86
C SER A 23 13.48 25.85 -7.58
N PRO A 24 13.13 26.07 -6.31
CA PRO A 24 11.97 26.89 -5.95
C PRO A 24 11.98 28.32 -6.50
N ALA A 25 13.16 28.85 -6.84
CA ALA A 25 13.29 30.17 -7.45
C ALA A 25 13.11 30.19 -8.98
N GLY A 26 13.12 29.01 -9.64
CA GLY A 26 12.97 28.88 -11.09
C GLY A 26 13.82 27.79 -11.70
N LEU A 27 13.90 27.81 -13.03
CA LEU A 27 14.71 26.91 -13.86
C LEU A 27 15.94 27.65 -14.34
N PHE A 28 17.11 27.04 -14.20
CA PHE A 28 18.39 27.67 -14.53
C PHE A 28 19.20 26.79 -15.48
N LEU A 29 19.50 27.35 -16.65
CA LEU A 29 20.48 26.78 -17.56
C LEU A 29 21.88 27.24 -17.13
N LEU A 30 22.73 26.29 -16.80
CA LEU A 30 24.07 26.55 -16.29
C LEU A 30 25.12 25.98 -17.21
N GLU A 31 26.18 26.74 -17.42
CA GLU A 31 27.45 26.22 -17.98
C GLU A 31 28.20 25.40 -16.92
N LYS A 32 29.13 24.56 -17.33
CA LYS A 32 29.99 23.79 -16.42
C LYS A 32 30.77 24.70 -15.45
N THR A 33 31.04 25.92 -15.81
CA THR A 33 31.70 26.95 -15.00
C THR A 33 30.84 27.50 -13.85
N GLY A 34 29.52 27.27 -13.92
CA GLY A 34 28.52 27.84 -13.00
C GLY A 34 27.95 29.19 -13.47
N LYS A 35 28.26 29.64 -14.70
CA LYS A 35 27.62 30.83 -15.26
C LYS A 35 26.15 30.47 -15.64
N ILE A 36 25.20 31.33 -15.25
CA ILE A 36 23.81 31.22 -15.68
C ILE A 36 23.75 31.75 -17.12
N ALA A 37 23.44 30.83 -18.05
CA ALA A 37 23.29 31.17 -19.46
C ALA A 37 21.87 31.65 -19.76
N GLU A 38 20.86 30.99 -19.16
CA GLU A 38 19.46 31.35 -19.32
C GLU A 38 18.68 30.99 -18.03
N LYS A 39 17.54 31.66 -17.78
CA LYS A 39 16.72 31.43 -16.59
C LYS A 39 15.25 31.64 -16.86
N ALA A 40 14.41 30.87 -16.19
CA ALA A 40 12.99 31.12 -16.05
C ALA A 40 12.68 31.22 -14.55
N LEU A 41 12.29 32.39 -14.06
CA LEU A 41 12.03 32.65 -12.65
C LEU A 41 10.59 32.32 -12.32
N PHE A 42 10.38 31.70 -11.18
CA PHE A 42 9.05 31.53 -10.60
C PHE A 42 8.66 32.74 -9.76
N PRO A 43 7.36 32.93 -9.48
CA PRO A 43 6.89 33.99 -8.60
C PRO A 43 7.56 33.89 -7.23
N ARG A 44 7.81 35.03 -6.56
CA ARG A 44 8.41 35.05 -5.22
C ARG A 44 7.44 34.59 -4.11
N ASN A 45 6.14 34.59 -4.39
CA ASN A 45 5.13 34.04 -3.48
C ASN A 45 5.30 32.50 -3.39
N PRO A 46 5.53 31.91 -2.21
CA PRO A 46 5.75 30.48 -2.05
C PRO A 46 4.62 29.61 -2.59
N LYS A 47 3.36 30.05 -2.47
CA LYS A 47 2.18 29.32 -2.99
C LYS A 47 2.21 29.23 -4.50
N ASP A 48 2.43 30.36 -5.17
CA ASP A 48 2.45 30.42 -6.64
C ASP A 48 3.67 29.66 -7.19
N ALA A 49 4.83 29.79 -6.53
CA ALA A 49 6.03 29.03 -6.88
C ALA A 49 5.82 27.52 -6.72
N ALA A 50 5.14 27.07 -5.65
CA ALA A 50 4.81 25.66 -5.42
C ALA A 50 3.88 25.12 -6.53
N VAL A 51 2.86 25.88 -6.93
CA VAL A 51 1.97 25.51 -8.02
C VAL A 51 2.75 25.33 -9.33
N LYS A 52 3.58 26.31 -9.69
CA LYS A 52 4.38 26.27 -10.93
C LYS A 52 5.38 25.10 -10.93
N LEU A 53 6.05 24.86 -9.81
CA LEU A 53 6.98 23.74 -9.68
C LEU A 53 6.25 22.39 -9.77
N ASN A 54 5.04 22.30 -9.21
CA ASN A 54 4.22 21.11 -9.30
C ASN A 54 3.70 20.84 -10.73
N GLU A 55 3.26 21.89 -11.45
CA GLU A 55 2.89 21.79 -12.87
C GLU A 55 4.04 21.21 -13.72
N VAL A 56 5.26 21.73 -13.52
CA VAL A 56 6.45 21.23 -14.21
C VAL A 56 6.72 19.75 -13.86
N ARG A 57 6.60 19.37 -12.59
CA ARG A 57 6.79 17.97 -12.15
C ARG A 57 5.73 17.02 -12.73
N GLN A 58 4.50 17.48 -12.91
CA GLN A 58 3.43 16.71 -13.57
C GLN A 58 3.57 16.64 -15.09
N GLY A 59 4.54 17.37 -15.66
CA GLY A 59 4.76 17.41 -17.11
C GLY A 59 3.90 18.44 -17.83
N GLN A 60 3.26 19.35 -17.11
CA GLN A 60 2.57 20.49 -17.65
C GLN A 60 3.56 21.65 -17.86
N LEU A 61 3.35 22.41 -18.92
CA LEU A 61 4.24 23.53 -19.26
C LEU A 61 3.56 24.85 -18.89
N PRO A 62 3.99 25.50 -17.78
CA PRO A 62 3.60 26.88 -17.52
C PRO A 62 4.05 27.79 -18.67
N PRO A 63 3.38 28.92 -18.92
CA PRO A 63 3.75 29.87 -20.01
C PRO A 63 5.22 30.30 -19.95
N GLU A 64 5.74 30.55 -18.74
CA GLU A 64 7.14 30.94 -18.50
C GLU A 64 8.12 29.84 -18.93
N PHE A 65 7.76 28.58 -18.77
CA PHE A 65 8.57 27.46 -19.21
C PHE A 65 8.54 27.31 -20.74
N SER A 66 7.41 27.53 -21.38
CA SER A 66 7.26 27.45 -22.85
C SER A 66 8.16 28.49 -23.54
N GLU A 67 8.18 29.73 -23.04
CA GLU A 67 9.08 30.77 -23.55
C GLU A 67 10.55 30.41 -23.31
N PHE A 68 10.87 29.87 -22.12
CA PHE A 68 12.21 29.41 -21.79
C PHE A 68 12.65 28.27 -22.72
N ALA A 69 11.82 27.26 -22.96
CA ALA A 69 12.12 26.17 -23.89
C ALA A 69 12.34 26.65 -25.31
N ASN A 70 11.57 27.64 -25.78
CA ASN A 70 11.77 28.28 -27.09
C ASN A 70 13.12 29.00 -27.17
N ARG A 71 13.52 29.73 -26.13
CA ARG A 71 14.86 30.34 -26.07
C ARG A 71 15.98 29.32 -26.09
N LEU A 72 15.82 28.18 -25.35
CA LEU A 72 16.79 27.08 -25.37
C LEU A 72 16.95 26.49 -26.77
N SER A 73 15.87 26.32 -27.52
CA SER A 73 15.95 25.78 -28.88
C SER A 73 16.71 26.69 -29.86
N GLN A 74 16.67 28.01 -29.61
CA GLN A 74 17.39 29.01 -30.43
C GLN A 74 18.90 29.11 -30.09
N MET A 75 19.32 28.59 -28.92
CA MET A 75 20.71 28.68 -28.46
C MET A 75 21.67 27.68 -29.12
N GLY A 76 21.19 26.74 -29.94
CA GLY A 76 22.02 25.80 -30.68
C GLY A 76 22.80 24.83 -29.74
N LEU A 77 22.18 24.39 -28.65
CA LEU A 77 22.77 23.44 -27.70
C LEU A 77 22.98 22.07 -28.37
N GLU A 78 24.18 21.50 -28.26
CA GLU A 78 24.43 20.12 -28.71
C GLU A 78 23.95 19.10 -27.67
N LYS A 79 24.27 19.35 -26.39
CA LYS A 79 23.97 18.43 -25.30
C LYS A 79 23.44 19.18 -24.08
N LEU A 80 22.28 18.76 -23.60
CA LEU A 80 21.67 19.24 -22.36
C LEU A 80 21.58 18.10 -21.34
N THR A 81 22.23 18.26 -20.18
CA THR A 81 22.16 17.26 -19.10
C THR A 81 21.17 17.71 -18.02
N VAL A 82 20.32 16.80 -17.58
CA VAL A 82 19.32 17.02 -16.52
C VAL A 82 19.38 15.86 -15.52
N ASP A 83 19.06 16.15 -14.26
CA ASP A 83 19.04 15.15 -13.18
C ASP A 83 17.63 14.60 -12.88
N ASN A 84 16.59 15.17 -13.49
CA ASN A 84 15.20 14.81 -13.23
C ASN A 84 14.52 14.24 -14.48
N GLU A 85 13.83 13.10 -14.32
CA GLU A 85 13.14 12.41 -15.39
C GLU A 85 12.02 13.27 -16.01
N TYR A 86 11.26 14.01 -15.19
CA TYR A 86 10.18 14.87 -15.69
C TYR A 86 10.70 15.99 -16.60
N LEU A 87 11.83 16.63 -16.24
CA LEU A 87 12.46 17.63 -17.11
C LEU A 87 12.99 17.00 -18.40
N ALA A 88 13.63 15.85 -18.32
CA ALA A 88 14.13 15.14 -19.50
C ALA A 88 12.98 14.81 -20.47
N ARG A 89 11.85 14.34 -19.96
CA ARG A 89 10.67 13.99 -20.78
C ARG A 89 10.10 15.21 -21.49
N ILE A 90 9.91 16.31 -20.75
CA ILE A 90 9.38 17.56 -21.31
C ILE A 90 10.33 18.10 -22.38
N LEU A 91 11.60 18.24 -22.05
CA LEU A 91 12.59 18.87 -22.95
C LEU A 91 12.83 18.07 -24.23
N ARG A 92 12.79 16.74 -24.19
CA ARG A 92 12.85 15.90 -25.40
C ARG A 92 11.73 16.12 -26.39
N ALA A 93 10.58 16.64 -25.93
CA ALA A 93 9.46 16.97 -26.80
C ALA A 93 9.63 18.34 -27.49
N PHE A 94 10.47 19.26 -26.95
CA PHE A 94 10.63 20.64 -27.42
C PHE A 94 11.96 20.92 -28.08
N LEU A 95 13.01 20.18 -27.69
CA LEU A 95 14.36 20.45 -28.16
C LEU A 95 14.82 19.39 -29.17
N THR A 96 15.52 19.85 -30.20
CA THR A 96 16.23 18.98 -31.16
C THR A 96 17.61 18.53 -30.65
N SER A 97 18.08 19.13 -29.57
CA SER A 97 19.36 18.82 -28.91
C SER A 97 19.30 17.46 -28.20
N GLU A 98 20.44 16.83 -27.99
CA GLU A 98 20.55 15.60 -27.19
C GLU A 98 20.26 15.90 -25.71
N VAL A 99 19.12 15.45 -25.19
CA VAL A 99 18.76 15.55 -23.75
C VAL A 99 19.14 14.28 -23.03
N VAL A 100 20.16 14.37 -22.16
CA VAL A 100 20.69 13.25 -21.37
C VAL A 100 20.18 13.35 -19.95
N LEU A 101 19.56 12.28 -19.49
CA LEU A 101 19.18 12.09 -18.07
C LEU A 101 20.36 11.44 -17.35
N ASP A 102 20.96 12.12 -16.37
CA ASP A 102 21.96 11.56 -15.47
C ASP A 102 21.71 12.02 -14.04
N GLU A 103 21.02 11.18 -13.28
CA GLU A 103 20.67 11.44 -11.88
C GLU A 103 21.88 11.50 -10.94
N ARG A 104 23.05 11.03 -11.38
CA ARG A 104 24.28 10.94 -10.58
C ARG A 104 25.42 11.81 -11.11
N ASP A 105 25.15 12.72 -12.03
CA ASP A 105 26.18 13.62 -12.55
C ASP A 105 26.76 14.49 -11.42
N GLU A 106 28.05 14.31 -11.18
CA GLU A 106 28.78 15.08 -10.16
C GLU A 106 28.79 16.60 -10.47
N THR A 107 28.69 16.98 -11.72
CA THR A 107 28.70 18.39 -12.14
C THR A 107 27.40 19.07 -11.75
N ILE A 108 26.26 18.43 -12.03
CA ILE A 108 24.94 18.94 -11.60
C ILE A 108 24.88 19.05 -10.08
N SER A 109 25.34 18.02 -9.37
CA SER A 109 25.38 18.04 -7.90
C SER A 109 26.22 19.21 -7.36
N LYS A 110 27.38 19.46 -7.94
CA LYS A 110 28.25 20.61 -7.59
C LYS A 110 27.60 21.94 -7.92
N LEU A 111 26.91 22.04 -9.07
CA LEU A 111 26.19 23.24 -9.50
C LEU A 111 25.00 23.53 -8.59
N ARG A 112 24.22 22.50 -8.23
CA ARG A 112 23.09 22.61 -7.30
C ARG A 112 23.53 23.10 -5.91
N ASN A 113 24.65 22.61 -5.40
CA ASN A 113 25.22 23.07 -4.12
C ASN A 113 25.74 24.53 -4.17
N ARG A 114 26.15 25.02 -5.35
CA ARG A 114 26.59 26.40 -5.54
C ARG A 114 25.46 27.36 -5.90
N LEU A 115 24.30 26.84 -6.29
CA LEU A 115 23.17 27.62 -6.77
C LEU A 115 22.74 28.74 -5.82
N PRO A 116 22.62 28.56 -4.50
CA PRO A 116 22.25 29.64 -3.58
C PRO A 116 23.18 30.85 -3.69
N ASN A 117 24.49 30.61 -3.68
CA ASN A 117 25.51 31.67 -3.80
C ASN A 117 25.46 32.36 -5.18
N MET A 118 25.15 31.60 -6.23
CA MET A 118 24.98 32.18 -7.58
C MET A 118 23.75 33.06 -7.65
N LEU A 119 22.62 32.63 -7.07
CA LEU A 119 21.38 33.40 -7.04
C LEU A 119 21.52 34.73 -6.31
N VAL A 120 22.26 34.77 -5.20
CA VAL A 120 22.61 36.01 -4.47
C VAL A 120 23.50 36.90 -5.34
N ARG A 121 24.54 36.35 -5.97
CA ARG A 121 25.47 37.11 -6.84
C ARG A 121 24.71 37.75 -8.03
N PHE A 122 23.72 37.06 -8.60
CA PHE A 122 22.91 37.57 -9.71
C PHE A 122 21.70 38.40 -9.25
N ARG A 123 21.61 38.72 -7.95
CA ARG A 123 20.54 39.52 -7.33
C ARG A 123 19.13 38.95 -7.60
N ILE A 124 19.02 37.63 -7.71
CA ILE A 124 17.74 36.93 -7.86
C ILE A 124 17.12 36.76 -6.48
N VAL A 125 17.97 36.52 -5.45
CA VAL A 125 17.62 36.41 -4.02
C VAL A 125 18.50 37.39 -3.24
N GLU A 126 18.02 37.92 -2.14
CA GLU A 126 18.74 38.95 -1.36
C GLU A 126 19.90 38.34 -0.55
N SER A 127 19.66 37.21 0.08
CA SER A 127 20.63 36.50 0.90
C SER A 127 20.50 34.98 0.72
N LYS A 128 21.46 34.24 1.28
CA LYS A 128 21.38 32.79 1.33
C LYS A 128 20.24 32.30 2.23
N ASP A 129 20.04 32.99 3.36
CA ASP A 129 18.99 32.69 4.32
C ASP A 129 17.59 32.91 3.70
N ASP A 130 17.45 33.93 2.86
CA ASP A 130 16.23 34.22 2.12
C ASP A 130 15.92 33.09 1.10
N TYR A 131 16.95 32.58 0.42
CA TYR A 131 16.79 31.40 -0.44
C TYR A 131 16.39 30.14 0.35
N GLU A 132 17.02 29.89 1.51
CA GLU A 132 16.69 28.74 2.36
C GLU A 132 15.26 28.83 2.90
N LYS A 133 14.80 30.02 3.26
CA LYS A 133 13.39 30.27 3.62
C LYS A 133 12.46 29.97 2.43
N LEU A 134 12.77 30.50 1.24
CA LEU A 134 11.96 30.22 0.06
C LEU A 134 11.86 28.72 -0.22
N VAL A 135 12.97 28.00 -0.12
CA VAL A 135 13.00 26.53 -0.29
C VAL A 135 12.12 25.85 0.75
N HIS A 136 12.21 26.27 2.02
CA HIS A 136 11.39 25.74 3.11
C HIS A 136 9.91 25.98 2.86
N ASP A 137 9.54 27.23 2.61
CA ASP A 137 8.15 27.65 2.46
C ASP A 137 7.49 27.00 1.24
N VAL A 138 8.18 26.95 0.09
CA VAL A 138 7.69 26.26 -1.11
C VAL A 138 7.55 24.75 -0.85
N SER A 139 8.50 24.15 -0.13
CA SER A 139 8.41 22.72 0.22
C SER A 139 7.23 22.43 1.14
N MET A 140 6.95 23.32 2.10
CA MET A 140 5.79 23.21 2.98
C MET A 140 4.48 23.35 2.21
N GLU A 141 4.36 24.33 1.31
CA GLU A 141 3.16 24.50 0.45
C GLU A 141 2.95 23.29 -0.47
N MET A 142 4.03 22.75 -1.06
CA MET A 142 3.94 21.53 -1.86
C MET A 142 3.49 20.32 -1.03
N ALA A 143 4.00 20.18 0.20
CA ALA A 143 3.60 19.12 1.10
C ALA A 143 2.12 19.26 1.49
N GLN A 144 1.67 20.48 1.82
CA GLN A 144 0.25 20.76 2.12
C GLN A 144 -0.65 20.46 0.91
N ALA A 145 -0.26 20.88 -0.29
CA ALA A 145 -1.00 20.59 -1.51
C ALA A 145 -1.10 19.08 -1.77
N SER A 146 -0.01 18.34 -1.58
CA SER A 146 0.03 16.88 -1.71
C SER A 146 -0.84 16.17 -0.67
N ILE A 147 -0.87 16.67 0.58
CA ILE A 147 -1.76 16.17 1.64
C ILE A 147 -3.22 16.44 1.26
N ALA A 148 -3.54 17.65 0.80
CA ALA A 148 -4.89 18.02 0.37
C ALA A 148 -5.36 17.14 -0.80
N GLU A 149 -4.53 16.94 -1.82
CA GLU A 149 -4.81 16.05 -2.94
C GLU A 149 -5.01 14.60 -2.47
N THR A 150 -4.15 14.12 -1.57
CA THR A 150 -4.25 12.79 -1.00
C THR A 150 -5.52 12.64 -0.18
N GLY A 151 -5.93 13.67 0.58
CA GLY A 151 -7.17 13.70 1.36
C GLY A 151 -8.44 13.59 0.51
N THR A 152 -8.40 13.98 -0.76
CA THR A 152 -9.53 13.81 -1.70
C THR A 152 -9.66 12.39 -2.25
N LYS A 153 -8.62 11.55 -2.13
CA LYS A 153 -8.63 10.17 -2.65
C LYS A 153 -9.53 9.28 -1.80
N ARG A 154 -10.74 9.06 -2.27
CA ARG A 154 -11.77 8.26 -1.60
C ARG A 154 -11.37 6.80 -1.36
N ASP A 155 -10.45 6.25 -2.15
CA ASP A 155 -9.92 4.89 -2.00
C ASP A 155 -9.16 4.70 -0.67
N LEU A 156 -8.51 5.75 -0.16
CA LEU A 156 -7.84 5.70 1.15
C LEU A 156 -8.83 5.51 2.30
N TYR A 157 -10.02 6.12 2.21
CA TYR A 157 -11.06 5.90 3.21
C TYR A 157 -11.59 4.47 3.17
N ALA A 158 -11.77 3.89 1.98
CA ALA A 158 -12.13 2.47 1.85
C ALA A 158 -11.06 1.55 2.46
N ILE A 159 -9.78 1.86 2.26
CA ILE A 159 -8.65 1.15 2.85
C ILE A 159 -8.69 1.23 4.38
N GLN A 160 -8.88 2.41 4.95
CA GLN A 160 -8.92 2.57 6.41
C GLN A 160 -10.12 1.85 7.02
N THR A 161 -11.29 1.91 6.36
CA THR A 161 -12.49 1.23 6.85
C THR A 161 -12.31 -0.29 6.87
N VAL A 162 -11.74 -0.88 5.81
CA VAL A 162 -11.54 -2.33 5.78
C VAL A 162 -10.48 -2.78 6.79
N ARG A 163 -9.45 -1.98 7.05
CA ARG A 163 -8.49 -2.24 8.14
C ARG A 163 -9.16 -2.20 9.51
N CYS A 164 -10.04 -1.21 9.72
CA CYS A 164 -10.84 -1.14 10.94
C CYS A 164 -11.71 -2.41 11.13
N ILE A 165 -12.35 -2.91 10.07
CA ILE A 165 -13.10 -4.18 10.12
C ILE A 165 -12.19 -5.34 10.51
N GLU A 166 -11.00 -5.45 9.92
CA GLU A 166 -10.03 -6.51 10.25
C GLU A 166 -9.53 -6.45 11.70
N ASP A 167 -9.36 -5.24 12.23
CA ASP A 167 -8.97 -5.05 13.63
C ASP A 167 -10.13 -5.34 14.58
N LEU A 168 -11.36 -4.92 14.24
CA LEU A 168 -12.56 -5.30 14.98
C LEU A 168 -12.73 -6.84 15.02
N ASP A 169 -12.53 -7.54 13.91
CA ASP A 169 -12.60 -9.01 13.85
C ASP A 169 -11.61 -9.66 14.84
N LYS A 170 -10.38 -9.13 14.94
CA LYS A 170 -9.37 -9.63 15.89
C LYS A 170 -9.77 -9.38 17.35
N VAL A 171 -10.22 -8.16 17.66
CA VAL A 171 -10.64 -7.77 19.01
C VAL A 171 -11.88 -8.54 19.44
N LEU A 172 -12.87 -8.67 18.56
CA LEU A 172 -14.10 -9.44 18.82
C LEU A 172 -13.79 -10.91 19.14
N ASN A 173 -12.92 -11.55 18.35
CA ASN A 173 -12.52 -12.93 18.60
C ASN A 173 -11.75 -13.08 19.94
N LEU A 174 -10.89 -12.11 20.25
CA LEU A 174 -10.13 -12.11 21.50
C LEU A 174 -11.07 -11.98 22.72
N LEU A 175 -11.95 -10.98 22.69
CA LEU A 175 -12.89 -10.72 23.80
C LEU A 175 -13.93 -11.83 23.93
N ALA A 176 -14.43 -12.37 22.82
CA ALA A 176 -15.31 -13.53 22.84
C ALA A 176 -14.66 -14.75 23.51
N GLY A 177 -13.40 -15.00 23.21
CA GLY A 177 -12.62 -16.04 23.90
C GLY A 177 -12.52 -15.80 25.41
N ARG A 178 -12.25 -14.57 25.83
CA ARG A 178 -12.22 -14.20 27.27
C ARG A 178 -13.55 -14.38 27.97
N ILE A 179 -14.63 -13.91 27.35
CA ILE A 179 -15.97 -14.08 27.90
C ILE A 179 -16.31 -15.57 28.05
N ARG A 180 -15.98 -16.39 27.06
CA ARG A 180 -16.21 -17.84 27.12
C ARG A 180 -15.40 -18.54 28.22
N GLU A 181 -14.11 -18.17 28.36
CA GLU A 181 -13.25 -18.69 29.42
C GLU A 181 -13.78 -18.30 30.80
N TRP A 182 -14.20 -17.06 30.98
CA TRP A 182 -14.66 -16.53 32.26
C TRP A 182 -16.03 -17.09 32.64
N TYR A 183 -17.02 -16.93 31.74
CA TYR A 183 -18.37 -17.46 31.99
C TYR A 183 -18.44 -18.98 31.99
N GLY A 184 -17.51 -19.66 31.32
CA GLY A 184 -17.36 -21.11 31.35
C GLY A 184 -17.02 -21.69 32.71
N LEU A 185 -16.54 -20.89 33.69
CA LEU A 185 -16.42 -21.31 35.09
C LEU A 185 -17.79 -21.47 35.78
N HIS A 186 -18.77 -20.67 35.33
CA HIS A 186 -20.14 -20.70 35.82
C HIS A 186 -21.03 -21.66 35.05
N PHE A 187 -20.93 -21.69 33.71
CA PHE A 187 -21.73 -22.53 32.85
C PHE A 187 -20.90 -23.17 31.73
N PRO A 188 -20.06 -24.19 32.02
CA PRO A 188 -19.14 -24.78 31.05
C PRO A 188 -19.82 -25.46 29.87
N GLU A 189 -21.04 -26.03 30.05
CA GLU A 189 -21.76 -26.74 29.02
C GLU A 189 -22.24 -25.81 27.91
N LEU A 190 -22.46 -24.51 28.19
CA LEU A 190 -22.93 -23.52 27.23
C LEU A 190 -21.93 -23.34 26.08
N ASP A 191 -20.63 -23.49 26.34
CA ASP A 191 -19.58 -23.33 25.31
C ASP A 191 -19.76 -24.31 24.14
N ARG A 192 -20.18 -25.54 24.43
CA ARG A 192 -20.43 -26.59 23.43
C ARG A 192 -21.79 -26.46 22.75
N LEU A 193 -22.78 -25.91 23.44
CA LEU A 193 -24.14 -25.78 22.96
C LEU A 193 -24.34 -24.58 22.04
N VAL A 194 -23.51 -23.52 22.20
CA VAL A 194 -23.61 -22.27 21.43
C VAL A 194 -22.27 -21.95 20.78
N GLU A 195 -22.09 -22.38 19.53
CA GLU A 195 -20.85 -22.21 18.78
C GLU A 195 -20.58 -20.74 18.38
N LYS A 196 -21.65 -20.01 18.01
CA LYS A 196 -21.52 -18.62 17.53
C LYS A 196 -21.22 -17.67 18.69
N HIS A 197 -20.12 -16.89 18.55
CA HIS A 197 -19.69 -15.96 19.58
C HIS A 197 -20.73 -14.88 19.90
N ASP A 198 -21.33 -14.26 18.87
CA ASP A 198 -22.35 -13.22 19.05
C ASP A 198 -23.58 -13.72 19.81
N SER A 199 -24.06 -14.92 19.50
CA SER A 199 -25.19 -15.54 20.18
C SER A 199 -24.84 -15.91 21.64
N TYR A 200 -23.64 -16.45 21.87
CA TYR A 200 -23.16 -16.76 23.21
C TYR A 200 -23.12 -15.50 24.10
N ILE A 201 -22.48 -14.43 23.59
CA ILE A 201 -22.32 -13.18 24.32
C ILE A 201 -23.68 -12.52 24.60
N ARG A 202 -24.62 -12.60 23.63
CA ARG A 202 -25.99 -12.09 23.81
C ARG A 202 -26.73 -12.83 24.91
N LEU A 203 -26.61 -14.15 25.00
CA LEU A 203 -27.21 -14.95 26.07
C LEU A 203 -26.63 -14.58 27.44
N VAL A 204 -25.32 -14.50 27.56
CA VAL A 204 -24.67 -14.12 28.82
C VAL A 204 -25.06 -12.72 29.27
N GLN A 205 -25.11 -11.76 28.32
CA GLN A 205 -25.49 -10.38 28.61
C GLN A 205 -26.95 -10.26 29.08
N SER A 206 -27.89 -11.03 28.47
CA SER A 206 -29.31 -10.87 28.76
C SER A 206 -29.78 -11.72 29.93
N LEU A 207 -29.28 -12.95 30.07
CA LEU A 207 -29.75 -13.89 31.08
C LEU A 207 -28.87 -13.89 32.34
N GLY A 208 -27.59 -13.74 32.20
CA GLY A 208 -26.63 -13.66 33.30
C GLY A 208 -26.48 -15.00 34.04
N THR A 209 -27.28 -15.24 35.10
CA THR A 209 -27.19 -16.47 35.91
C THR A 209 -27.84 -17.69 35.24
N ARG A 210 -27.36 -18.90 35.58
CA ARG A 210 -27.87 -20.16 35.06
C ARG A 210 -29.38 -20.31 35.28
N ASP A 211 -29.89 -19.83 36.41
CA ASP A 211 -31.29 -19.93 36.78
C ASP A 211 -32.24 -19.20 35.83
N SER A 212 -31.72 -18.18 35.12
CA SER A 212 -32.44 -17.39 34.13
C SER A 212 -32.55 -18.08 32.76
N PHE A 213 -31.85 -19.21 32.53
CA PHE A 213 -31.90 -19.96 31.27
C PHE A 213 -33.12 -20.88 31.20
N SER A 214 -34.30 -20.27 31.33
CA SER A 214 -35.56 -21.00 31.10
C SER A 214 -35.80 -21.24 29.60
N GLN A 215 -36.62 -22.25 29.29
CA GLN A 215 -36.96 -22.56 27.91
C GLN A 215 -37.68 -21.36 27.25
N GLU A 216 -38.57 -20.69 27.99
CA GLU A 216 -39.35 -19.54 27.53
C GLU A 216 -38.41 -18.36 27.15
N SER A 217 -37.50 -17.97 28.06
CA SER A 217 -36.55 -16.87 27.86
C SER A 217 -35.67 -17.12 26.64
N LEU A 218 -35.21 -18.36 26.44
CA LEU A 218 -34.38 -18.73 25.30
C LEU A 218 -35.14 -18.67 23.96
N VAL A 219 -36.41 -19.06 23.94
CA VAL A 219 -37.28 -18.96 22.75
C VAL A 219 -37.57 -17.49 22.40
N GLU A 220 -37.85 -16.65 23.40
CA GLU A 220 -37.98 -15.19 23.20
C GLU A 220 -36.75 -14.55 22.59
N MET A 221 -35.57 -15.05 22.89
CA MET A 221 -34.31 -14.61 22.28
C MET A 221 -34.07 -15.18 20.87
N GLY A 222 -35.01 -15.92 20.30
CA GLY A 222 -34.95 -16.46 18.94
C GLY A 222 -34.17 -17.77 18.81
N ILE A 223 -33.98 -18.52 19.92
CA ILE A 223 -33.38 -19.86 19.88
C ILE A 223 -34.51 -20.89 19.54
N PRO A 224 -34.26 -21.81 18.60
CA PRO A 224 -35.21 -22.85 18.28
C PRO A 224 -35.58 -23.68 19.52
N GLN A 225 -36.86 -24.04 19.67
CA GLN A 225 -37.46 -24.68 20.84
C GLN A 225 -36.68 -25.94 21.32
N GLU A 226 -36.26 -26.80 20.39
CA GLU A 226 -35.45 -28.00 20.72
C GLU A 226 -34.09 -27.63 21.34
N ARG A 227 -33.42 -26.61 20.81
CA ARG A 227 -32.14 -26.11 21.38
C ARG A 227 -32.35 -25.42 22.71
N ALA A 228 -33.41 -24.62 22.84
CA ALA A 228 -33.78 -23.98 24.10
C ALA A 228 -33.98 -24.98 25.20
N ARG A 229 -34.69 -26.11 24.95
CA ARG A 229 -34.86 -27.21 25.89
C ARG A 229 -33.53 -27.80 26.32
N ILE A 230 -32.64 -28.13 25.37
CA ILE A 230 -31.33 -28.72 25.66
C ILE A 230 -30.48 -27.77 26.52
N ILE A 231 -30.45 -26.46 26.21
CA ILE A 231 -29.70 -25.46 26.97
C ILE A 231 -30.30 -25.31 28.39
N SER A 232 -31.60 -25.25 28.53
CA SER A 232 -32.28 -25.15 29.83
C SER A 232 -32.01 -26.38 30.72
N GLU A 233 -32.11 -27.61 30.16
CA GLU A 233 -31.77 -28.83 30.89
C GLU A 233 -30.28 -28.88 31.31
N ALA A 234 -29.38 -28.37 30.43
CA ALA A 234 -27.97 -28.27 30.76
C ALA A 234 -27.70 -27.25 31.87
N ALA A 235 -28.40 -26.11 31.88
CA ALA A 235 -28.30 -25.10 32.92
C ALA A 235 -28.67 -25.63 34.30
N GLN A 236 -29.76 -26.43 34.38
CA GLN A 236 -30.22 -27.04 35.61
C GLN A 236 -29.27 -28.11 36.15
N LYS A 237 -28.51 -28.81 35.28
CA LYS A 237 -27.61 -29.90 35.61
C LYS A 237 -26.15 -29.49 35.59
N SER A 238 -25.88 -28.21 35.41
CA SER A 238 -24.51 -27.70 35.20
C SER A 238 -23.64 -27.97 36.45
N SER A 239 -22.37 -28.34 36.17
CA SER A 239 -21.34 -28.56 37.18
C SER A 239 -20.53 -27.30 37.49
N GLY A 240 -20.85 -26.15 36.89
CA GLY A 240 -20.12 -24.90 37.09
C GLY A 240 -20.30 -24.31 38.49
N ALA A 241 -19.39 -23.42 38.87
CA ALA A 241 -19.43 -22.71 40.15
C ALA A 241 -20.41 -21.55 40.11
N ASP A 242 -20.93 -21.12 41.24
CA ASP A 242 -21.76 -19.91 41.31
C ASP A 242 -20.88 -18.70 41.13
N LEU A 243 -21.38 -17.73 40.34
CA LEU A 243 -20.68 -16.49 40.05
C LEU A 243 -21.18 -15.38 40.98
N PRO A 244 -20.28 -14.69 41.71
CA PRO A 244 -20.65 -13.56 42.57
C PRO A 244 -21.33 -12.45 41.75
N GLN A 245 -22.34 -11.82 42.32
CA GLN A 245 -23.10 -10.78 41.63
C GLN A 245 -22.27 -9.63 41.06
N PRO A 246 -21.22 -9.10 41.77
CA PRO A 246 -20.38 -8.06 41.21
C PRO A 246 -19.60 -8.50 39.95
N ASP A 247 -19.13 -9.75 39.94
CA ASP A 247 -18.38 -10.31 38.80
C ASP A 247 -19.30 -10.55 37.60
N LEU A 248 -20.52 -10.97 37.85
CA LEU A 248 -21.54 -11.13 36.82
C LEU A 248 -21.89 -9.80 36.16
N LEU A 249 -22.13 -8.75 36.96
CA LEU A 249 -22.45 -7.41 36.44
C LEU A 249 -21.31 -6.88 35.57
N TRP A 250 -20.06 -7.02 36.02
CA TRP A 250 -18.89 -6.63 35.25
C TRP A 250 -18.82 -7.39 33.93
N LEU A 251 -19.02 -8.71 33.94
CA LEU A 251 -19.01 -9.54 32.74
C LEU A 251 -20.13 -9.16 31.77
N GLN A 252 -21.33 -8.85 32.27
CA GLN A 252 -22.44 -8.36 31.44
C GLN A 252 -22.14 -7.03 30.80
N GLU A 253 -21.44 -6.11 31.48
CA GLU A 253 -20.98 -4.84 30.90
C GLU A 253 -19.97 -5.04 29.78
N VAL A 254 -19.01 -5.96 29.97
CA VAL A 254 -18.07 -6.38 28.92
C VAL A 254 -18.85 -6.95 27.71
N CYS A 255 -19.81 -7.83 27.97
CA CYS A 255 -20.67 -8.39 26.90
C CYS A 255 -21.43 -7.32 26.15
N ALA A 256 -22.01 -6.34 26.84
CA ALA A 256 -22.71 -5.21 26.21
C ALA A 256 -21.79 -4.41 25.30
N THR A 257 -20.58 -4.11 25.75
CA THR A 257 -19.56 -3.41 24.95
C THR A 257 -19.18 -4.20 23.70
N VAL A 258 -18.97 -5.51 23.82
CA VAL A 258 -18.61 -6.38 22.69
C VAL A 258 -19.78 -6.44 21.67
N LEU A 259 -21.02 -6.49 22.13
CA LEU A 259 -22.18 -6.44 21.25
C LEU A 259 -22.29 -5.10 20.50
N GLN A 260 -21.90 -4.00 21.11
CA GLN A 260 -21.80 -2.70 20.41
C GLN A 260 -20.69 -2.74 19.33
N MET A 261 -19.57 -3.39 19.61
CA MET A 261 -18.50 -3.57 18.60
C MET A 261 -18.97 -4.43 17.41
N TYR A 262 -19.82 -5.45 17.62
CA TYR A 262 -20.45 -6.20 16.52
C TYR A 262 -21.34 -5.29 15.65
N LYS A 263 -22.14 -4.42 16.26
CA LYS A 263 -22.95 -3.43 15.54
C LYS A 263 -22.08 -2.42 14.76
N LEU A 264 -20.98 -1.97 15.36
CA LEU A 264 -20.03 -1.08 14.70
C LEU A 264 -19.40 -1.77 13.47
N ARG A 265 -19.01 -3.03 13.61
CA ARG A 265 -18.50 -3.84 12.50
C ARG A 265 -19.49 -3.94 11.33
N GLU A 266 -20.77 -4.22 11.62
CA GLU A 266 -21.82 -4.26 10.60
C GLU A 266 -22.01 -2.89 9.91
N THR A 267 -21.97 -1.81 10.69
CA THR A 267 -22.05 -0.45 10.15
C THR A 267 -20.84 -0.13 9.26
N ALA A 268 -19.65 -0.57 9.64
CA ALA A 268 -18.44 -0.40 8.84
C ALA A 268 -18.50 -1.20 7.52
N GLU A 269 -19.08 -2.39 7.51
CA GLU A 269 -19.34 -3.15 6.28
C GLU A 269 -20.29 -2.40 5.35
N LYS A 270 -21.42 -1.91 5.86
CA LYS A 270 -22.38 -1.10 5.09
C LYS A 270 -21.77 0.19 4.54
N TYR A 271 -20.86 0.81 5.30
CA TYR A 271 -20.11 1.98 4.82
C TYR A 271 -19.10 1.59 3.73
N THR A 272 -18.43 0.44 3.91
CA THR A 272 -17.51 -0.08 2.87
C THR A 272 -18.25 -0.36 1.56
N ASP A 273 -19.46 -0.93 1.61
CA ASP A 273 -20.28 -1.16 0.43
C ASP A 273 -20.57 0.14 -0.33
N LYS A 274 -20.95 1.20 0.39
CA LYS A 274 -21.24 2.51 -0.22
C LYS A 274 -20.01 3.13 -0.86
N ILE A 275 -18.90 3.21 -0.11
CA ILE A 275 -17.68 3.87 -0.61
C ILE A 275 -17.05 3.10 -1.77
N MET A 276 -17.10 1.78 -1.74
CA MET A 276 -16.55 0.95 -2.82
C MET A 276 -17.37 1.01 -4.11
N LEU A 277 -18.69 1.27 -4.03
CA LEU A 277 -19.50 1.54 -5.23
C LEU A 277 -19.14 2.87 -5.88
N GLU A 278 -18.69 3.87 -5.10
CA GLU A 278 -18.19 5.15 -5.63
C GLU A 278 -16.80 5.01 -6.23
N VAL A 279 -15.89 4.32 -5.53
CA VAL A 279 -14.45 4.27 -5.83
C VAL A 279 -14.12 3.21 -6.89
N ALA A 280 -14.68 2.02 -6.77
CA ALA A 280 -14.31 0.86 -7.59
C ALA A 280 -15.54 -0.02 -7.90
N PRO A 281 -16.52 0.49 -8.67
CA PRO A 281 -17.77 -0.21 -8.94
C PRO A 281 -17.57 -1.52 -9.71
N ASN A 282 -16.61 -1.58 -10.64
CA ASN A 282 -16.32 -2.78 -11.41
C ASN A 282 -15.68 -3.88 -10.55
N MET A 283 -14.71 -3.53 -9.71
CA MET A 283 -14.12 -4.50 -8.75
C MET A 283 -15.17 -5.01 -7.77
N THR A 284 -16.02 -4.11 -7.26
CA THR A 284 -17.12 -4.43 -6.34
C THR A 284 -18.12 -5.38 -6.98
N GLY A 285 -18.48 -5.16 -8.24
CA GLY A 285 -19.35 -6.04 -8.99
C GLY A 285 -18.80 -7.47 -9.16
N VAL A 286 -17.48 -7.63 -9.29
CA VAL A 286 -16.82 -8.93 -9.49
C VAL A 286 -16.63 -9.70 -8.18
N LEU A 287 -16.18 -9.06 -7.09
CA LEU A 287 -15.74 -9.74 -5.85
C LEU A 287 -16.55 -9.35 -4.60
N GLY A 288 -17.40 -8.31 -4.67
CA GLY A 288 -17.99 -7.66 -3.52
C GLY A 288 -17.08 -6.60 -2.89
N ALA A 289 -17.66 -5.68 -2.12
CA ALA A 289 -16.98 -4.50 -1.62
C ALA A 289 -15.86 -4.82 -0.63
N VAL A 290 -16.14 -5.63 0.39
CA VAL A 290 -15.15 -5.92 1.46
C VAL A 290 -13.89 -6.58 0.91
N LEU A 291 -14.03 -7.57 0.04
CA LEU A 291 -12.86 -8.24 -0.55
C LEU A 291 -12.11 -7.34 -1.51
N SER A 292 -12.82 -6.52 -2.30
CA SER A 292 -12.20 -5.51 -3.18
C SER A 292 -11.43 -4.47 -2.37
N ALA A 293 -12.00 -3.96 -1.26
CA ALA A 293 -11.32 -3.03 -0.36
C ALA A 293 -10.08 -3.66 0.31
N LYS A 294 -10.10 -4.95 0.67
CA LYS A 294 -8.92 -5.67 1.17
C LYS A 294 -7.80 -5.71 0.13
N ILE A 295 -8.14 -5.90 -1.14
CA ILE A 295 -7.18 -5.89 -2.25
C ILE A 295 -6.58 -4.48 -2.41
N LEU A 296 -7.40 -3.42 -2.35
CA LEU A 296 -6.93 -2.03 -2.35
C LEU A 296 -5.97 -1.78 -1.18
N SER A 297 -6.32 -2.25 0.02
CA SER A 297 -5.49 -2.10 1.23
C SER A 297 -4.12 -2.76 1.09
N MET A 298 -4.05 -3.94 0.51
CA MET A 298 -2.79 -4.67 0.29
C MET A 298 -1.94 -4.06 -0.83
N ALA A 299 -2.57 -3.48 -1.84
CA ALA A 299 -1.88 -2.84 -2.97
C ALA A 299 -1.47 -1.39 -2.69
N GLY A 300 -2.08 -0.76 -1.66
CA GLY A 300 -1.82 0.64 -1.30
C GLY A 300 -2.57 1.65 -2.15
N GLY A 301 -3.69 1.28 -2.79
CA GLY A 301 -4.58 2.16 -3.53
C GLY A 301 -5.09 1.58 -4.86
N LEU A 302 -6.10 2.22 -5.43
CA LEU A 302 -6.77 1.78 -6.64
C LEU A 302 -5.84 1.82 -7.86
N GLU A 303 -5.09 2.90 -8.02
CA GLU A 303 -4.16 3.09 -9.13
C GLU A 303 -3.08 1.99 -9.16
N ASN A 304 -2.59 1.59 -8.00
CA ASN A 304 -1.60 0.52 -7.88
C ASN A 304 -2.19 -0.82 -8.32
N VAL A 305 -3.43 -1.16 -7.91
CA VAL A 305 -4.10 -2.38 -8.38
C VAL A 305 -4.29 -2.35 -9.89
N GLY A 306 -4.68 -1.21 -10.46
CA GLY A 306 -4.85 -1.03 -11.91
C GLY A 306 -3.56 -1.27 -12.71
N LYS A 307 -2.41 -0.92 -12.14
CA LYS A 307 -1.09 -1.17 -12.74
C LYS A 307 -0.60 -2.62 -12.58
N MET A 308 -1.16 -3.38 -11.63
CA MET A 308 -0.71 -4.75 -11.37
C MET A 308 -1.13 -5.73 -12.47
N PRO A 309 -0.25 -6.67 -12.88
CA PRO A 309 -0.64 -7.80 -13.72
C PRO A 309 -1.52 -8.78 -12.93
N ALA A 310 -2.42 -9.48 -13.63
CA ALA A 310 -3.32 -10.48 -13.03
C ALA A 310 -2.59 -11.57 -12.21
N SER A 311 -1.36 -11.93 -12.61
CA SER A 311 -0.53 -12.88 -11.88
C SER A 311 -0.12 -12.39 -10.50
N THR A 312 0.14 -11.10 -10.33
CA THR A 312 0.45 -10.48 -9.04
C THR A 312 -0.81 -10.42 -8.17
N ILE A 313 -1.93 -9.97 -8.73
CA ILE A 313 -3.23 -9.94 -8.03
C ILE A 313 -3.62 -11.35 -7.56
N GLN A 314 -3.34 -12.39 -8.35
CA GLN A 314 -3.64 -13.78 -7.98
C GLN A 314 -2.98 -14.21 -6.67
N VAL A 315 -1.76 -13.76 -6.39
CA VAL A 315 -0.96 -14.19 -5.23
C VAL A 315 -0.77 -13.08 -4.18
N LEU A 316 -1.42 -11.95 -4.37
CA LEU A 316 -1.39 -10.82 -3.42
C LEU A 316 -1.81 -11.30 -2.03
N GLY A 317 -1.04 -10.96 -0.99
CA GLY A 317 -1.21 -11.45 0.38
C GLY A 317 -0.55 -12.82 0.66
N ALA A 318 0.11 -13.42 -0.33
CA ALA A 318 0.88 -14.66 -0.17
C ALA A 318 2.40 -14.47 -0.32
N GLU A 319 2.90 -13.24 -0.07
CA GLU A 319 4.30 -12.85 -0.30
C GLU A 319 5.27 -13.71 0.50
N LYS A 320 4.96 -14.01 1.76
CA LYS A 320 5.79 -14.90 2.60
C LYS A 320 5.95 -16.30 2.01
N ALA A 321 4.87 -16.84 1.42
CA ALA A 321 4.92 -18.14 0.73
C ALA A 321 5.69 -18.06 -0.59
N LEU A 322 5.54 -16.96 -1.33
CA LEU A 322 6.29 -16.70 -2.57
C LEU A 322 7.79 -16.59 -2.31
N PHE A 323 8.21 -15.81 -1.30
CA PHE A 323 9.62 -15.70 -0.91
C PHE A 323 10.20 -17.03 -0.40
N ARG A 324 9.40 -17.82 0.31
CA ARG A 324 9.81 -19.18 0.70
C ARG A 324 10.09 -20.04 -0.55
N THR A 325 9.21 -19.97 -1.55
CA THR A 325 9.41 -20.68 -2.82
C THR A 325 10.73 -20.30 -3.50
N LEU A 326 11.03 -19.00 -3.55
CA LEU A 326 12.27 -18.49 -4.15
C LEU A 326 13.52 -18.96 -3.40
N LYS A 327 13.45 -19.05 -2.07
CA LYS A 327 14.59 -19.48 -1.23
C LYS A 327 14.79 -21.00 -1.21
N THR A 328 13.71 -21.77 -1.12
CA THR A 328 13.77 -23.22 -0.84
C THR A 328 13.41 -24.10 -2.02
N GLY A 329 12.98 -23.52 -3.16
CA GLY A 329 12.47 -24.31 -4.30
C GLY A 329 11.11 -24.98 -4.02
N ALA A 330 10.42 -24.62 -2.94
CA ALA A 330 9.08 -25.12 -2.64
C ALA A 330 8.08 -24.75 -3.73
N ARG A 331 6.91 -25.41 -3.77
CA ARG A 331 5.88 -25.09 -4.77
C ARG A 331 5.31 -23.69 -4.54
N PRO A 332 5.14 -22.87 -5.59
CA PRO A 332 4.61 -21.53 -5.49
C PRO A 332 3.15 -21.54 -5.01
N PRO A 333 2.69 -20.47 -4.30
CA PRO A 333 1.31 -20.32 -3.91
C PRO A 333 0.39 -20.23 -5.13
N LYS A 334 -0.76 -20.88 -5.06
CA LYS A 334 -1.75 -20.88 -6.16
C LYS A 334 -2.68 -19.69 -6.11
N HIS A 335 -2.85 -19.08 -4.95
CA HIS A 335 -3.72 -17.94 -4.65
C HIS A 335 -3.25 -17.23 -3.38
N GLY A 336 -3.58 -15.97 -3.27
CA GLY A 336 -3.40 -15.15 -2.08
C GLY A 336 -4.73 -14.80 -1.43
N ILE A 337 -4.96 -13.51 -1.13
CA ILE A 337 -6.16 -13.00 -0.47
C ILE A 337 -7.46 -13.31 -1.23
N ILE A 338 -7.41 -13.43 -2.57
CA ILE A 338 -8.55 -13.80 -3.39
C ILE A 338 -9.14 -15.17 -3.03
N PHE A 339 -8.44 -15.97 -2.20
CA PHE A 339 -8.97 -17.23 -1.67
C PHE A 339 -10.25 -17.05 -0.84
N GLN A 340 -10.47 -15.87 -0.27
CA GLN A 340 -11.70 -15.52 0.45
C GLN A 340 -12.93 -15.48 -0.47
N TYR A 341 -12.75 -15.38 -1.79
CA TYR A 341 -13.87 -15.47 -2.73
C TYR A 341 -14.50 -16.86 -2.72
N ALA A 342 -15.80 -16.93 -2.48
CA ALA A 342 -16.53 -18.19 -2.27
C ALA A 342 -16.28 -19.24 -3.36
N ALA A 343 -16.28 -18.83 -4.62
CA ALA A 343 -16.06 -19.74 -5.73
C ALA A 343 -14.67 -20.41 -5.72
N ILE A 344 -13.68 -19.84 -5.04
CA ILE A 344 -12.33 -20.42 -4.92
C ILE A 344 -12.26 -21.39 -3.74
N HIS A 345 -12.66 -20.95 -2.53
CA HIS A 345 -12.48 -21.78 -1.33
C HIS A 345 -13.43 -22.97 -1.29
N GLN A 346 -14.63 -22.85 -1.83
CA GLN A 346 -15.59 -23.95 -1.92
C GLN A 346 -15.22 -24.99 -3.00
N SER A 347 -14.31 -24.62 -3.92
CA SER A 347 -13.91 -25.53 -5.01
C SER A 347 -12.88 -26.58 -4.56
N PRO A 348 -12.84 -27.74 -5.22
CA PRO A 348 -11.85 -28.80 -4.96
C PRO A 348 -10.40 -28.27 -5.11
N ARG A 349 -9.49 -28.78 -4.28
CA ARG A 349 -8.09 -28.29 -4.21
C ARG A 349 -7.37 -28.25 -5.57
N TRP A 350 -7.69 -29.18 -6.49
CA TRP A 350 -7.06 -29.23 -7.82
C TRP A 350 -7.56 -28.12 -8.75
N LEU A 351 -8.77 -27.61 -8.53
CA LEU A 351 -9.41 -26.61 -9.38
C LEU A 351 -9.13 -25.16 -8.91
N ARG A 352 -8.88 -24.96 -7.60
CA ARG A 352 -8.69 -23.63 -6.97
C ARG A 352 -7.75 -22.71 -7.75
N GLY A 353 -6.60 -23.21 -8.19
CA GLY A 353 -5.60 -22.41 -8.92
C GLY A 353 -6.05 -21.96 -10.32
N ARG A 354 -6.93 -22.73 -10.98
CA ARG A 354 -7.52 -22.34 -12.28
C ARG A 354 -8.59 -21.29 -12.10
N ILE A 355 -9.46 -21.49 -11.12
CA ILE A 355 -10.50 -20.51 -10.74
C ILE A 355 -9.83 -19.22 -10.29
N ALA A 356 -8.83 -19.25 -9.40
CA ALA A 356 -8.10 -18.07 -8.95
C ALA A 356 -7.49 -17.26 -10.12
N ARG A 357 -6.97 -17.95 -11.15
CA ARG A 357 -6.44 -17.28 -12.34
C ARG A 357 -7.55 -16.62 -13.17
N ALA A 358 -8.71 -17.25 -13.30
CA ALA A 358 -9.85 -16.67 -14.01
C ALA A 358 -10.38 -15.43 -13.29
N VAL A 359 -10.54 -15.51 -11.96
CA VAL A 359 -10.94 -14.40 -11.10
C VAL A 359 -9.94 -13.26 -11.18
N ALA A 360 -8.65 -13.52 -10.98
CA ALA A 360 -7.61 -12.49 -11.03
C ALA A 360 -7.54 -11.82 -12.41
N GLY A 361 -7.76 -12.55 -13.50
CA GLY A 361 -7.81 -11.99 -14.85
C GLY A 361 -8.96 -11.00 -15.04
N LYS A 362 -10.17 -11.33 -14.55
CA LYS A 362 -11.31 -10.41 -14.60
C LYS A 362 -11.11 -9.21 -13.68
N LEU A 363 -10.59 -9.45 -12.48
CA LEU A 363 -10.32 -8.41 -11.51
C LEU A 363 -9.28 -7.39 -12.03
N ALA A 364 -8.22 -7.85 -12.71
CA ALA A 364 -7.23 -6.95 -13.31
C ALA A 364 -7.84 -6.02 -14.37
N ILE A 365 -8.85 -6.49 -15.12
CA ILE A 365 -9.58 -5.67 -16.08
C ILE A 365 -10.47 -4.68 -15.33
N ALA A 366 -11.26 -5.14 -14.35
CA ALA A 366 -12.12 -4.30 -13.53
C ALA A 366 -11.34 -3.18 -12.83
N ALA A 367 -10.21 -3.51 -12.21
CA ALA A 367 -9.36 -2.54 -11.54
C ALA A 367 -8.78 -1.47 -12.49
N ARG A 368 -8.42 -1.85 -13.72
CA ARG A 368 -7.98 -0.87 -14.73
C ARG A 368 -9.09 0.07 -15.16
N MET A 369 -10.31 -0.45 -15.33
CA MET A 369 -11.46 0.37 -15.67
C MET A 369 -11.80 1.35 -14.56
N ASP A 370 -11.76 0.90 -13.31
CA ASP A 370 -12.01 1.76 -12.15
C ASP A 370 -10.90 2.80 -11.94
N ALA A 371 -9.62 2.44 -12.19
CA ALA A 371 -8.49 3.33 -11.97
C ALA A 371 -8.28 4.36 -13.07
N PHE A 372 -8.60 4.05 -14.33
CA PHE A 372 -8.24 4.88 -15.48
C PHE A 372 -9.45 5.37 -16.28
N GLY A 373 -10.65 5.33 -15.69
CA GLY A 373 -11.83 5.97 -16.25
C GLY A 373 -12.59 5.12 -17.27
N GLY A 374 -12.87 3.86 -16.94
CA GLY A 374 -13.76 2.99 -17.71
C GLY A 374 -15.24 3.12 -17.33
N SER A 375 -16.12 2.58 -18.18
CA SER A 375 -17.55 2.47 -17.87
C SER A 375 -17.82 1.49 -16.72
N ASN A 376 -18.94 1.69 -16.00
CA ASN A 376 -19.37 0.71 -14.98
C ASN A 376 -20.00 -0.52 -15.66
N GLU A 377 -19.23 -1.61 -15.71
CA GLU A 377 -19.64 -2.90 -16.29
C GLU A 377 -19.48 -4.07 -15.29
N GLY A 378 -19.43 -3.77 -14.00
CA GLY A 378 -19.19 -4.75 -12.94
C GLY A 378 -20.12 -5.97 -13.01
N ASP A 379 -21.42 -5.76 -13.22
CA ASP A 379 -22.40 -6.84 -13.35
C ASP A 379 -22.19 -7.71 -14.59
N LYS A 380 -21.89 -7.10 -15.73
CA LYS A 380 -21.57 -7.87 -16.97
C LYS A 380 -20.30 -8.70 -16.77
N MET A 381 -19.30 -8.14 -16.06
CA MET A 381 -18.08 -8.87 -15.76
C MET A 381 -18.32 -10.02 -14.80
N ARG A 382 -19.20 -9.85 -13.80
CA ARG A 382 -19.63 -10.91 -12.89
C ARG A 382 -20.29 -12.06 -13.62
N ILE A 383 -21.30 -11.77 -14.44
CA ILE A 383 -22.01 -12.79 -15.25
C ILE A 383 -21.02 -13.55 -16.17
N ALA A 384 -20.13 -12.83 -16.84
CA ALA A 384 -19.13 -13.46 -17.70
C ALA A 384 -18.12 -14.29 -16.90
N LEU A 385 -17.78 -13.90 -15.67
CA LEU A 385 -16.95 -14.69 -14.78
C LEU A 385 -17.66 -15.95 -14.32
N GLU A 386 -18.91 -15.85 -13.84
CA GLU A 386 -19.74 -16.99 -13.40
C GLU A 386 -19.88 -18.04 -14.50
N LYS A 387 -20.19 -17.61 -15.73
CA LYS A 387 -20.24 -18.50 -16.90
C LYS A 387 -18.90 -19.24 -17.09
N LYS A 388 -17.78 -18.48 -17.09
CA LYS A 388 -16.45 -19.07 -17.23
C LYS A 388 -16.10 -20.04 -16.09
N LEU A 389 -16.55 -19.76 -14.87
CA LEU A 389 -16.34 -20.65 -13.73
C LEU A 389 -17.19 -21.93 -13.84
N GLY A 390 -18.40 -21.84 -14.38
CA GLY A 390 -19.25 -23.00 -14.76
C GLY A 390 -18.51 -23.88 -15.78
N ASP A 391 -18.12 -23.32 -16.92
CA ASP A 391 -17.36 -24.03 -17.96
C ASP A 391 -16.09 -24.72 -17.42
N LEU A 392 -15.39 -24.07 -16.47
CA LEU A 392 -14.21 -24.66 -15.82
C LEU A 392 -14.57 -25.83 -14.92
N LYS A 393 -15.67 -25.76 -14.17
CA LYS A 393 -16.15 -26.87 -13.33
C LYS A 393 -16.56 -28.06 -14.19
N ASP A 394 -17.31 -27.83 -15.26
CA ASP A 394 -17.79 -28.88 -16.17
C ASP A 394 -16.66 -29.57 -16.91
N ARG A 395 -15.67 -28.79 -17.39
CA ARG A 395 -14.49 -29.34 -18.09
C ARG A 395 -13.58 -30.18 -17.20
N TYR A 396 -13.59 -29.91 -15.88
CA TYR A 396 -12.69 -30.56 -14.92
C TYR A 396 -13.46 -31.21 -13.75
N GLN A 397 -14.49 -32.01 -14.06
CA GLN A 397 -15.32 -32.71 -13.08
C GLN A 397 -14.56 -33.75 -12.26
N GLY A 398 -13.48 -34.30 -12.79
CA GLY A 398 -12.64 -35.30 -12.13
C GLY A 398 -11.29 -34.74 -11.65
N GLN A 399 -10.70 -35.38 -10.63
CA GLN A 399 -9.33 -35.10 -10.22
C GLN A 399 -8.39 -35.53 -11.38
N PRO A 400 -7.57 -34.60 -11.90
CA PRO A 400 -6.62 -34.99 -12.95
C PRO A 400 -5.68 -36.09 -12.43
N PRO A 401 -5.32 -37.09 -13.27
CA PRO A 401 -4.42 -38.14 -12.86
C PRO A 401 -3.14 -37.53 -12.28
N LYS A 402 -2.68 -38.04 -11.14
CA LYS A 402 -1.42 -37.58 -10.54
C LYS A 402 -0.31 -37.82 -11.57
N LYS A 403 0.26 -36.75 -12.13
CA LYS A 403 1.44 -36.84 -12.98
C LYS A 403 2.55 -37.51 -12.16
N LYS A 404 2.97 -38.73 -12.54
CA LYS A 404 4.03 -39.50 -11.88
C LYS A 404 5.41 -38.81 -11.91
N HIS A 405 5.56 -37.76 -12.73
CA HIS A 405 6.75 -36.92 -12.77
C HIS A 405 6.38 -35.51 -12.27
N ALA A 406 6.56 -35.28 -10.99
CA ALA A 406 6.81 -33.93 -10.52
C ALA A 406 8.17 -33.50 -11.08
N THR A 407 8.17 -32.78 -12.19
CA THR A 407 9.36 -31.97 -12.55
C THR A 407 9.71 -31.16 -11.31
N GLN A 408 10.81 -31.54 -10.68
CA GLN A 408 11.37 -30.72 -9.61
C GLN A 408 11.56 -29.35 -10.23
N TRP A 409 10.80 -28.36 -9.74
CA TRP A 409 11.05 -26.98 -10.11
C TRP A 409 12.49 -26.69 -9.70
N ARG A 410 13.38 -26.52 -10.70
CA ARG A 410 14.74 -26.05 -10.47
C ARG A 410 14.68 -24.54 -10.50
N PRO A 411 15.14 -23.83 -9.46
CA PRO A 411 15.32 -22.39 -9.56
C PRO A 411 16.19 -22.09 -10.77
N PRO A 412 15.93 -21.00 -11.51
CA PRO A 412 16.81 -20.59 -12.59
C PRO A 412 18.24 -20.53 -12.05
N PRO A 413 19.24 -20.99 -12.84
CA PRO A 413 20.62 -20.95 -12.38
C PRO A 413 20.93 -19.54 -11.90
N GLN A 414 21.38 -19.43 -10.65
CA GLN A 414 21.88 -18.15 -10.16
C GLN A 414 22.96 -17.74 -11.14
N LYS A 415 22.80 -16.56 -11.76
CA LYS A 415 23.87 -15.95 -12.54
C LYS A 415 25.06 -15.85 -11.58
N VAL A 416 26.02 -16.73 -11.74
CA VAL A 416 27.30 -16.65 -11.06
C VAL A 416 27.80 -15.23 -11.33
N ARG A 417 27.90 -14.41 -10.29
CA ARG A 417 28.61 -13.14 -10.39
C ARG A 417 29.99 -13.53 -10.90
N ARG A 418 30.29 -13.20 -12.16
CA ARG A 418 31.67 -13.28 -12.67
C ARG A 418 32.47 -12.41 -11.72
N ASP A 419 33.34 -13.05 -10.98
CA ASP A 419 34.34 -12.36 -10.18
C ASP A 419 35.08 -11.39 -11.09
N ILE A 420 34.90 -10.11 -10.83
CA ILE A 420 35.70 -9.05 -11.42
C ILE A 420 37.07 -9.27 -10.83
N PRO A 421 38.12 -9.51 -11.63
CA PRO A 421 39.47 -9.71 -11.09
C PRO A 421 39.87 -8.48 -10.28
N ASN A 422 40.22 -8.74 -9.03
CA ASN A 422 40.73 -7.77 -8.07
C ASN A 422 41.99 -7.09 -8.70
N ARG A 423 41.88 -5.83 -9.07
CA ARG A 423 43.06 -5.01 -9.39
C ARG A 423 43.72 -4.68 -8.05
N GLU A 424 44.75 -5.42 -7.73
CA GLU A 424 45.71 -5.07 -6.69
C GLU A 424 46.34 -3.70 -6.99
N GLY A 425 46.36 -2.85 -6.01
CA GLY A 425 47.14 -1.67 -6.07
C GLY A 425 46.81 -0.54 -5.10
N ARG A 426 47.53 -0.55 -3.99
CA ARG A 426 47.85 0.56 -3.09
C ARG A 426 46.92 0.80 -1.90
N GLY A 427 47.52 0.46 -0.77
CA GLY A 427 47.01 0.58 0.58
C GLY A 427 46.64 1.99 1.02
N ARG A 428 45.63 2.03 1.84
CA ARG A 428 45.51 2.96 2.96
C ARG A 428 44.88 2.19 4.12
N GLU A 429 45.74 1.91 5.11
CA GLU A 429 45.31 1.44 6.42
C GLU A 429 44.36 2.46 7.05
N THR A 430 43.13 2.08 7.26
CA THR A 430 42.29 2.72 8.27
C THR A 430 41.99 1.68 9.34
N ARG A 431 42.73 1.82 10.45
CA ARG A 431 42.48 1.07 11.69
C ARG A 431 41.08 1.38 12.20
N TYR A 432 40.22 0.40 12.19
CA TYR A 432 39.06 0.38 13.07
C TYR A 432 39.44 -0.27 14.40
N PRO A 433 39.05 0.30 15.57
CA PRO A 433 39.38 -0.30 16.86
C PRO A 433 38.54 -1.56 17.07
N GLN A 434 39.18 -2.65 17.42
CA GLN A 434 38.60 -3.90 17.87
C GLN A 434 37.89 -3.70 19.22
N PRO A 435 36.70 -4.25 19.47
CA PRO A 435 36.15 -4.30 20.81
C PRO A 435 36.86 -5.35 21.63
N GLY A 436 37.31 -4.92 22.81
CA GLY A 436 38.05 -5.72 23.76
C GLY A 436 37.26 -6.90 24.35
N PRO A 437 37.93 -7.96 24.86
CA PRO A 437 37.33 -9.12 25.43
C PRO A 437 36.87 -8.85 26.88
N GLY A 438 35.65 -9.13 27.20
CA GLY A 438 35.25 -9.09 28.59
C GLY A 438 33.74 -9.09 28.83
N ARG A 439 33.14 -10.24 28.98
CA ARG A 439 32.46 -10.75 30.16
C ARG A 439 31.53 -11.92 29.81
N GLU A 440 32.11 -13.09 29.68
CA GLU A 440 31.44 -14.34 30.08
C GLU A 440 31.25 -14.30 31.58
N ARG A 441 30.04 -14.20 32.08
CA ARG A 441 29.61 -14.81 33.33
C ARG A 441 28.10 -14.75 33.50
N LEU A 442 27.55 -15.90 33.92
CA LEU A 442 26.26 -16.13 34.56
C LEU A 442 25.07 -16.46 33.64
N ARG A 443 25.11 -17.68 33.09
CA ARG A 443 23.91 -18.53 32.97
C ARG A 443 24.20 -19.88 33.66
N ARG A 444 23.94 -19.94 34.96
CA ARG A 444 23.65 -21.20 35.70
C ARG A 444 22.69 -20.89 36.84
N GLY A 445 21.57 -21.61 36.86
CA GLY A 445 20.80 -21.86 38.08
C GLY A 445 19.55 -21.03 38.25
N ASN A 446 18.36 -21.51 37.83
CA ASN A 446 17.36 -21.94 38.82
C ASN A 446 16.17 -22.60 38.10
N ARG A 447 16.22 -23.93 38.08
CA ARG A 447 15.01 -24.76 38.10
C ARG A 447 14.72 -25.06 39.54
N GLN A 448 13.68 -24.47 40.10
CA GLN A 448 12.94 -25.03 41.27
C GLN A 448 11.52 -24.48 41.20
N SER A 449 10.60 -25.36 40.86
CA SER A 449 9.45 -25.82 41.64
C SER A 449 8.56 -24.73 42.25
N TRP A 450 7.37 -24.59 41.69
CA TRP A 450 6.17 -24.34 42.51
C TRP A 450 5.10 -25.38 42.14
N ARG A 451 4.69 -26.09 43.23
CA ARG A 451 3.53 -26.96 43.24
C ARG A 451 2.26 -26.16 43.07
#